data_fc8c0b044b807162eed82dc7c6eaa525
#
_entry.id   fc8c0b044b807162eed82dc7c6eaa525
#
_cell.length_a   1.000
_cell.length_b   1.000
_cell.length_c   1.000
_cell.angle_alpha   90.00
_cell.angle_beta   90.00
_cell.angle_gamma   90.00
#
_symmetry.space_group_name_H-M   'P 1'
#
loop_
_entity.id
_entity.type
_entity.pdbx_description
1 polymer ?
#
loop_
_entity_poly.entity_id
_entity_poly.type
_entity_poly.pdbx_seq_one_letter_code
_entity_poly.pdbx_strand_id
1 'polypeptide(L)'
;FAIPEDFGTEEEYRKRYTEKDLFDEFTQDENGNVVLDEDAAKAKIKRLGGYDKLYRIKLEADYLAKLAFDGAKRLYGDPLSDEVKERLVFELYIMKTMGFPGYFLIVQDFINAARTQLGVSVGPGRGSAAGSAVAYCLGITKIDPIQYDLLFERFLNPDRISLPDIDVDFDDDGRGEVLRWVTEKYGQEKVAHIITYGTMATKLAIKDVARVQKLPLSESDRLAKLVPDKIPDKKLNLPNAIAYVPELQVAEASPDPLVRDTLKYAKMLEGNVRGTGVHACGTIICRDDITDWVPVSTADDKETGEKMLVTQYEGSVIEDTGLIKMDFLGLKTLSIIKEAVENVRLHRGVKLDIDKISIKDPATYKLYCDGRTIGTFQFESAGMQKYLRELQPSTFEDLIAMNALYRPGPMDYIPDFIDRKWGRKPIEYDIPIMEKYLKDTYGITVYQEQVMLLSRLLADFTRGESDAL
;
A
#
# COMPACT_ATOMS: atom_id res chain seq x y z
N PHE A 1 -2.95 -19.10 9.29
CA PHE A 1 -1.59 -19.64 9.23
C PHE A 1 -1.41 -20.74 10.29
N ALA A 2 -0.88 -21.88 9.88
CA ALA A 2 -0.61 -22.99 10.79
C ALA A 2 0.81 -22.86 11.39
N ILE A 3 0.85 -22.65 12.70
CA ILE A 3 2.12 -22.61 13.44
C ILE A 3 2.69 -24.05 13.52
N PRO A 4 3.99 -24.27 13.24
CA PRO A 4 4.58 -25.60 13.42
C PRO A 4 4.40 -26.13 14.85
N GLU A 5 3.94 -27.37 14.97
CA GLU A 5 3.66 -27.99 16.27
C GLU A 5 4.91 -28.11 17.16
N ASP A 6 6.07 -28.26 16.58
CA ASP A 6 7.36 -28.33 17.28
C ASP A 6 7.75 -26.99 17.93
N PHE A 7 7.23 -25.87 17.39
CA PHE A 7 7.39 -24.55 18.03
C PHE A 7 6.47 -24.40 19.24
N GLY A 8 5.22 -24.77 19.11
CA GLY A 8 4.23 -24.68 20.17
C GLY A 8 2.80 -24.86 19.67
N THR A 9 1.89 -25.16 20.57
CA THR A 9 0.47 -25.26 20.29
C THR A 9 -0.32 -24.36 21.23
N GLU A 10 -1.53 -24.00 20.84
CA GLU A 10 -2.42 -23.20 21.68
C GLU A 10 -2.76 -23.92 22.98
N GLU A 11 -2.92 -25.28 22.95
CA GLU A 11 -3.15 -26.10 24.11
C GLU A 11 -2.00 -26.01 25.12
N GLU A 12 -0.75 -26.09 24.64
CA GLU A 12 0.44 -25.93 25.49
C GLU A 12 0.49 -24.55 26.13
N TYR A 13 0.16 -23.51 25.39
CA TYR A 13 0.15 -22.13 25.86
C TYR A 13 -0.92 -21.92 26.95
N ARG A 14 -2.10 -22.52 26.81
CA ARG A 14 -3.16 -22.48 27.84
C ARG A 14 -2.74 -23.11 29.15
N LYS A 15 -1.90 -24.13 29.13
CA LYS A 15 -1.33 -24.77 30.31
C LYS A 15 -0.19 -23.97 30.92
N ARG A 16 0.62 -23.32 30.09
CA ARG A 16 1.86 -22.65 30.49
C ARG A 16 1.65 -21.24 31.03
N TYR A 17 0.69 -20.49 30.46
CA TYR A 17 0.45 -19.08 30.79
C TYR A 17 -0.89 -18.89 31.45
N THR A 18 -0.90 -18.06 32.53
CA THR A 18 -2.14 -17.65 33.20
C THR A 18 -2.77 -16.44 32.55
N GLU A 19 -4.01 -16.15 32.87
CA GLU A 19 -4.68 -14.93 32.42
C GLU A 19 -3.93 -13.67 32.89
N LYS A 20 -3.34 -13.70 34.08
CA LYS A 20 -2.51 -12.61 34.58
C LYS A 20 -1.26 -12.41 33.73
N ASP A 21 -0.60 -13.49 33.34
CA ASP A 21 0.56 -13.41 32.44
C ASP A 21 0.20 -12.71 31.13
N LEU A 22 -0.94 -13.06 30.56
CA LEU A 22 -1.43 -12.43 29.33
C LEU A 22 -1.85 -10.98 29.54
N PHE A 23 -2.51 -10.70 30.68
CA PHE A 23 -2.87 -9.32 31.01
C PHE A 23 -1.63 -8.42 31.08
N ASP A 24 -0.60 -8.84 31.78
CA ASP A 24 0.65 -8.08 31.88
C ASP A 24 1.31 -7.90 30.51
N GLU A 25 1.42 -8.96 29.72
CA GLU A 25 2.08 -8.93 28.41
C GLU A 25 1.37 -8.02 27.43
N PHE A 26 0.04 -8.02 27.39
CA PHE A 26 -0.73 -7.24 26.40
C PHE A 26 -1.08 -5.83 26.85
N THR A 27 -0.86 -5.47 28.09
CA THR A 27 -1.21 -4.14 28.64
C THR A 27 -0.04 -3.31 29.12
N GLN A 28 1.11 -3.93 29.40
CA GLN A 28 2.36 -3.23 29.68
C GLN A 28 3.05 -2.86 28.37
N ASP A 29 4.06 -1.97 28.42
CA ASP A 29 4.86 -1.65 27.27
C ASP A 29 5.89 -2.77 26.95
N GLU A 30 6.68 -2.58 25.91
CA GLU A 30 7.70 -3.55 25.46
C GLU A 30 8.81 -3.81 26.50
N ASN A 31 8.95 -2.92 27.46
CA ASN A 31 9.94 -3.02 28.55
C ASN A 31 9.33 -3.50 29.87
N GLY A 32 8.04 -3.84 29.88
CA GLY A 32 7.34 -4.32 31.06
C GLY A 32 6.84 -3.22 31.99
N ASN A 33 6.78 -1.96 31.55
CA ASN A 33 6.27 -0.84 32.35
C ASN A 33 4.75 -0.73 32.23
N VAL A 34 4.08 -0.43 33.33
CA VAL A 34 2.64 -0.17 33.35
C VAL A 34 2.38 1.22 32.74
N VAL A 35 1.68 1.26 31.62
CA VAL A 35 1.39 2.48 30.85
C VAL A 35 -0.09 2.79 30.71
N LEU A 36 -0.96 1.85 31.07
CA LEU A 36 -2.42 2.00 31.03
C LEU A 36 -3.01 1.91 32.43
N ASP A 37 -4.06 2.70 32.68
CA ASP A 37 -4.87 2.51 33.87
C ASP A 37 -5.68 1.19 33.79
N GLU A 38 -6.30 0.80 34.90
CA GLU A 38 -7.02 -0.49 34.96
C GLU A 38 -8.16 -0.57 33.94
N ASP A 39 -8.92 0.50 33.75
CA ASP A 39 -10.06 0.54 32.83
C ASP A 39 -9.60 0.47 31.36
N ALA A 40 -8.56 1.18 31.01
CA ALA A 40 -7.95 1.16 29.68
C ALA A 40 -7.34 -0.22 29.36
N ALA A 41 -6.69 -0.85 30.35
CA ALA A 41 -6.12 -2.18 30.21
C ALA A 41 -7.23 -3.23 29.97
N LYS A 42 -8.30 -3.20 30.75
CA LYS A 42 -9.45 -4.10 30.56
C LYS A 42 -10.13 -3.89 29.20
N ALA A 43 -10.28 -2.66 28.78
CA ALA A 43 -10.84 -2.32 27.46
C ALA A 43 -9.97 -2.88 26.32
N LYS A 44 -8.65 -2.84 26.45
CA LYS A 44 -7.72 -3.41 25.47
C LYS A 44 -7.86 -4.92 25.35
N ILE A 45 -7.93 -5.64 26.47
CA ILE A 45 -8.17 -7.10 26.49
C ILE A 45 -9.48 -7.44 25.80
N LYS A 46 -10.56 -6.72 26.11
CA LYS A 46 -11.87 -6.93 25.48
C LYS A 46 -11.84 -6.68 23.97
N ARG A 47 -11.16 -5.62 23.53
CA ARG A 47 -11.02 -5.31 22.11
C ARG A 47 -10.29 -6.39 21.33
N LEU A 48 -9.30 -7.04 21.93
CA LEU A 48 -8.54 -8.14 21.32
C LEU A 48 -9.34 -9.46 21.30
N GLY A 49 -10.52 -9.51 21.89
CA GLY A 49 -11.43 -10.65 21.85
C GLY A 49 -11.47 -11.48 23.13
N GLY A 50 -10.91 -10.99 24.22
CA GLY A 50 -10.88 -11.67 25.52
C GLY A 50 -9.72 -12.67 25.61
N TYR A 51 -9.55 -13.24 26.80
CA TYR A 51 -8.42 -14.13 27.10
C TYR A 51 -8.35 -15.36 26.20
N ASP A 52 -9.48 -15.92 25.79
CA ASP A 52 -9.48 -17.10 24.92
C ASP A 52 -8.78 -16.85 23.58
N LYS A 53 -8.90 -15.66 23.04
CA LYS A 53 -8.22 -15.28 21.80
C LYS A 53 -6.77 -14.86 22.01
N LEU A 54 -6.42 -14.37 23.19
CA LEU A 54 -5.06 -13.91 23.50
C LEU A 54 -4.03 -15.04 23.46
N TYR A 55 -4.40 -16.26 23.82
CA TYR A 55 -3.49 -17.41 23.71
C TYR A 55 -3.03 -17.65 22.28
N ARG A 56 -3.94 -17.58 21.33
CA ARG A 56 -3.62 -17.71 19.91
C ARG A 56 -2.77 -16.53 19.42
N ILE A 57 -3.11 -15.31 19.80
CA ILE A 57 -2.35 -14.12 19.41
C ILE A 57 -0.94 -14.19 19.98
N LYS A 58 -0.78 -14.62 21.24
CA LYS A 58 0.55 -14.80 21.85
C LYS A 58 1.39 -15.83 21.10
N LEU A 59 0.81 -16.98 20.78
CA LEU A 59 1.51 -18.04 20.03
C LEU A 59 1.97 -17.52 18.66
N GLU A 60 1.10 -16.84 17.95
CA GLU A 60 1.42 -16.22 16.66
C GLU A 60 2.52 -15.16 16.81
N ALA A 61 2.43 -14.31 17.82
CA ALA A 61 3.40 -13.26 18.09
C ALA A 61 4.78 -13.83 18.44
N ASP A 62 4.84 -14.88 19.25
CA ASP A 62 6.09 -15.52 19.61
C ASP A 62 6.76 -16.18 18.39
N TYR A 63 5.97 -16.82 17.54
CA TYR A 63 6.49 -17.39 16.30
C TYR A 63 6.95 -16.31 15.30
N LEU A 64 6.19 -15.23 15.18
CA LEU A 64 6.59 -14.07 14.38
C LEU A 64 7.92 -13.48 14.86
N ALA A 65 8.07 -13.34 16.18
CA ALA A 65 9.32 -12.86 16.78
C ALA A 65 10.50 -13.78 16.45
N LYS A 66 10.32 -15.10 16.53
CA LYS A 66 11.35 -16.07 16.14
C LYS A 66 11.77 -15.87 14.70
N LEU A 67 10.83 -15.80 13.77
CA LEU A 67 11.13 -15.60 12.34
C LEU A 67 11.80 -14.25 12.08
N ALA A 68 11.36 -13.19 12.76
CA ALA A 68 11.93 -11.85 12.61
C ALA A 68 13.37 -11.79 13.11
N PHE A 69 13.67 -12.34 14.28
CA PHE A 69 15.03 -12.37 14.82
C PHE A 69 15.96 -13.28 14.01
N ASP A 70 15.49 -14.42 13.53
CA ASP A 70 16.25 -15.28 12.62
C ASP A 70 16.60 -14.54 11.32
N GLY A 71 15.64 -13.82 10.76
CA GLY A 71 15.85 -12.97 9.58
C GLY A 71 16.80 -11.80 9.84
N ALA A 72 16.70 -11.17 11.00
CA ALA A 72 17.58 -10.07 11.40
C ALA A 72 19.05 -10.51 11.50
N LYS A 73 19.30 -11.67 12.05
CA LYS A 73 20.66 -12.23 12.13
C LYS A 73 21.26 -12.47 10.75
N ARG A 74 20.47 -12.92 9.79
CA ARG A 74 20.91 -13.08 8.39
C ARG A 74 21.22 -11.76 7.71
N LEU A 75 20.44 -10.71 7.97
CA LEU A 75 20.53 -9.42 7.26
C LEU A 75 21.44 -8.40 7.94
N TYR A 76 21.48 -8.38 9.27
CA TYR A 76 22.26 -7.40 10.04
C TYR A 76 23.49 -7.99 10.70
N GLY A 77 23.62 -9.33 10.74
CA GLY A 77 24.70 -10.04 11.42
C GLY A 77 24.35 -10.49 12.84
N ASP A 78 25.19 -11.36 13.39
CA ASP A 78 25.05 -11.90 14.75
C ASP A 78 26.38 -11.70 15.50
N PRO A 79 26.38 -10.97 16.64
CA PRO A 79 25.23 -10.46 17.38
C PRO A 79 24.62 -9.21 16.74
N LEU A 80 23.32 -9.03 17.00
CA LEU A 80 22.59 -7.83 16.58
C LEU A 80 23.01 -6.60 17.40
N SER A 81 23.08 -5.43 16.77
CA SER A 81 23.25 -4.17 17.47
C SER A 81 22.06 -3.86 18.37
N ASP A 82 22.27 -3.01 19.40
CA ASP A 82 21.19 -2.58 20.29
C ASP A 82 20.11 -1.84 19.54
N GLU A 83 20.46 -1.01 18.56
CA GLU A 83 19.51 -0.30 17.70
C GLU A 83 18.55 -1.24 16.98
N VAL A 84 19.07 -2.30 16.36
CA VAL A 84 18.25 -3.29 15.66
C VAL A 84 17.36 -4.06 16.63
N LYS A 85 17.89 -4.50 17.77
CA LYS A 85 17.13 -5.22 18.79
C LYS A 85 15.98 -4.37 19.33
N GLU A 86 16.23 -3.13 19.70
CA GLU A 86 15.23 -2.22 20.23
C GLU A 86 14.13 -1.94 19.21
N ARG A 87 14.52 -1.75 17.95
CA ARG A 87 13.58 -1.54 16.86
C ARG A 87 12.66 -2.75 16.66
N LEU A 88 13.21 -3.96 16.63
CA LEU A 88 12.43 -5.20 16.47
C LEU A 88 11.52 -5.45 17.67
N VAL A 89 12.02 -5.28 18.88
CA VAL A 89 11.22 -5.43 20.11
C VAL A 89 10.03 -4.46 20.11
N PHE A 90 10.27 -3.21 19.76
CA PHE A 90 9.23 -2.19 19.67
C PHE A 90 8.16 -2.54 18.60
N GLU A 91 8.58 -2.87 17.39
CA GLU A 91 7.65 -3.19 16.30
C GLU A 91 6.84 -4.46 16.60
N LEU A 92 7.49 -5.51 17.07
CA LEU A 92 6.83 -6.77 17.44
C LEU A 92 5.81 -6.58 18.55
N TYR A 93 6.12 -5.74 19.55
CA TYR A 93 5.18 -5.39 20.60
C TYR A 93 3.93 -4.73 20.05
N ILE A 94 4.08 -3.75 19.16
CA ILE A 94 2.94 -3.06 18.52
C ILE A 94 2.10 -4.04 17.70
N MET A 95 2.72 -4.88 16.88
CA MET A 95 2.03 -5.89 16.08
C MET A 95 1.22 -6.86 16.94
N LYS A 96 1.81 -7.31 18.05
CA LYS A 96 1.16 -8.21 19.00
C LYS A 96 -0.03 -7.55 19.69
N THR A 97 0.17 -6.38 20.26
CA THR A 97 -0.85 -5.71 21.07
C THR A 97 -1.95 -5.07 20.26
N MET A 98 -1.75 -4.87 18.96
CA MET A 98 -2.82 -4.51 18.02
C MET A 98 -3.57 -5.72 17.47
N GLY A 99 -3.08 -6.94 17.70
CA GLY A 99 -3.75 -8.19 17.32
C GLY A 99 -3.45 -8.68 15.89
N PHE A 100 -2.33 -8.25 15.27
CA PHE A 100 -2.02 -8.54 13.87
C PHE A 100 -0.86 -9.52 13.59
N PRO A 101 -0.30 -10.28 14.54
CA PRO A 101 0.81 -11.17 14.20
C PRO A 101 0.44 -12.22 13.15
N GLY A 102 -0.78 -12.75 13.17
CA GLY A 102 -1.25 -13.70 12.16
C GLY A 102 -1.29 -13.12 10.76
N TYR A 103 -1.64 -11.86 10.63
CA TYR A 103 -1.63 -11.15 9.34
C TYR A 103 -0.23 -11.13 8.73
N PHE A 104 0.80 -10.76 9.51
CA PHE A 104 2.18 -10.75 9.05
C PHE A 104 2.70 -12.13 8.71
N LEU A 105 2.29 -13.16 9.46
CA LEU A 105 2.64 -14.54 9.16
C LEU A 105 2.06 -15.01 7.82
N ILE A 106 0.82 -14.66 7.52
CA ILE A 106 0.19 -14.97 6.23
C ILE A 106 0.91 -14.27 5.08
N VAL A 107 1.20 -12.98 5.23
CA VAL A 107 1.87 -12.19 4.19
C VAL A 107 3.27 -12.74 3.89
N GLN A 108 4.07 -13.02 4.91
CA GLN A 108 5.40 -13.60 4.70
C GLN A 108 5.31 -14.99 4.06
N ASP A 109 4.28 -15.76 4.37
CA ASP A 109 4.09 -17.11 3.85
C ASP A 109 3.86 -17.11 2.32
N PHE A 110 2.89 -16.32 1.83
CA PHE A 110 2.63 -16.30 0.39
C PHE A 110 3.74 -15.58 -0.40
N ILE A 111 4.41 -14.58 0.17
CA ILE A 111 5.56 -13.95 -0.48
C ILE A 111 6.72 -14.92 -0.62
N ASN A 112 7.02 -15.66 0.45
CA ASN A 112 8.06 -16.67 0.41
C ASN A 112 7.73 -17.79 -0.58
N ALA A 113 6.49 -18.25 -0.62
CA ALA A 113 6.03 -19.24 -1.59
C ALA A 113 6.15 -18.73 -3.03
N ALA A 114 5.78 -17.49 -3.28
CA ALA A 114 5.92 -16.87 -4.59
C ALA A 114 7.38 -16.91 -5.08
N ARG A 115 8.32 -16.51 -4.22
CA ARG A 115 9.75 -16.46 -4.56
C ARG A 115 10.40 -17.84 -4.68
N THR A 116 10.10 -18.76 -3.77
CA THR A 116 10.84 -20.03 -3.64
C THR A 116 10.15 -21.22 -4.30
N GLN A 117 8.83 -21.22 -4.39
CA GLN A 117 8.05 -22.35 -4.93
C GLN A 117 7.46 -22.08 -6.31
N LEU A 118 6.99 -20.87 -6.55
CA LEU A 118 6.25 -20.53 -7.75
C LEU A 118 7.10 -19.84 -8.82
N GLY A 119 8.31 -19.42 -8.49
CA GLY A 119 9.16 -18.64 -9.39
C GLY A 119 8.55 -17.30 -9.81
N VAL A 120 7.74 -16.70 -8.94
CA VAL A 120 7.09 -15.42 -9.18
C VAL A 120 7.93 -14.32 -8.54
N SER A 121 8.23 -13.27 -9.31
CA SER A 121 8.96 -12.11 -8.80
C SER A 121 8.07 -11.27 -7.89
N VAL A 122 8.62 -10.85 -6.77
CA VAL A 122 7.96 -9.97 -5.78
C VAL A 122 8.74 -8.67 -5.68
N GLY A 123 8.05 -7.55 -5.71
CA GLY A 123 8.65 -6.22 -5.60
C GLY A 123 9.33 -5.98 -4.25
N PRO A 124 10.24 -5.01 -4.18
CA PRO A 124 11.01 -4.72 -2.94
C PRO A 124 10.19 -4.07 -1.84
N GLY A 125 8.99 -3.61 -2.16
CA GLY A 125 8.09 -2.96 -1.22
C GLY A 125 7.42 -1.74 -1.81
N ARG A 126 6.27 -1.42 -1.27
CA ARG A 126 5.44 -0.29 -1.68
C ARG A 126 4.76 0.30 -0.45
N GLY A 127 4.58 1.63 -0.43
CA GLY A 127 3.83 2.31 0.62
C GLY A 127 4.52 2.28 1.99
N SER A 128 3.73 2.39 3.03
CA SER A 128 4.21 2.57 4.40
C SER A 128 4.85 1.34 5.03
N ALA A 129 4.57 0.14 4.51
CA ALA A 129 5.14 -1.11 5.02
C ALA A 129 6.68 -1.16 4.95
N ALA A 130 7.28 -0.38 4.03
CA ALA A 130 8.73 -0.21 3.96
C ALA A 130 9.35 0.38 5.24
N GLY A 131 8.54 1.03 6.09
CA GLY A 131 8.96 1.53 7.40
C GLY A 131 9.09 0.47 8.49
N SER A 132 8.78 -0.80 8.21
CA SER A 132 8.86 -1.89 9.17
C SER A 132 10.16 -2.70 9.03
N ALA A 133 10.97 -2.73 10.10
CA ALA A 133 12.15 -3.60 10.17
C ALA A 133 11.74 -5.08 10.29
N VAL A 134 10.64 -5.38 10.94
CA VAL A 134 10.09 -6.75 11.00
C VAL A 134 9.72 -7.23 9.60
N ALA A 135 9.03 -6.42 8.80
CA ALA A 135 8.71 -6.77 7.43
C ALA A 135 9.96 -7.03 6.59
N TYR A 136 11.00 -6.23 6.77
CA TYR A 136 12.31 -6.44 6.13
C TYR A 136 12.95 -7.77 6.54
N CYS A 137 12.97 -8.07 7.84
CA CYS A 137 13.55 -9.31 8.38
C CYS A 137 12.77 -10.57 7.94
N LEU A 138 11.46 -10.45 7.72
CA LEU A 138 10.62 -11.54 7.23
C LEU A 138 10.70 -11.74 5.71
N GLY A 139 11.34 -10.83 4.98
CA GLY A 139 11.39 -10.86 3.52
C GLY A 139 10.13 -10.33 2.85
N ILE A 140 9.22 -9.70 3.59
CA ILE A 140 8.04 -9.01 3.04
C ILE A 140 8.49 -7.83 2.18
N THR A 141 9.47 -7.07 2.68
CA THR A 141 10.12 -5.98 1.96
C THR A 141 11.61 -6.26 1.78
N LYS A 142 12.24 -5.57 0.82
CA LYS A 142 13.69 -5.63 0.57
C LYS A 142 14.38 -4.30 0.88
N ILE A 143 13.69 -3.40 1.55
CA ILE A 143 14.18 -2.07 1.92
C ILE A 143 14.51 -2.07 3.41
N ASP A 144 15.73 -1.72 3.76
CA ASP A 144 16.15 -1.59 5.15
C ASP A 144 15.68 -0.25 5.72
N PRO A 145 14.67 -0.23 6.60
CA PRO A 145 14.14 1.03 7.12
C PRO A 145 15.12 1.75 8.06
N ILE A 146 16.05 1.04 8.67
CA ILE A 146 17.06 1.64 9.54
C ILE A 146 18.08 2.42 8.71
N GLN A 147 18.53 1.86 7.59
CA GLN A 147 19.45 2.52 6.66
C GLN A 147 18.86 3.81 6.07
N TYR A 148 17.58 3.83 5.75
CA TYR A 148 16.92 4.95 5.10
C TYR A 148 16.12 5.85 6.04
N ASP A 149 16.26 5.68 7.35
CA ASP A 149 15.53 6.45 8.38
C ASP A 149 14.00 6.45 8.18
N LEU A 150 13.46 5.31 7.79
CA LEU A 150 12.02 5.13 7.65
C LEU A 150 11.39 4.80 8.99
N LEU A 151 10.16 5.29 9.21
CA LEU A 151 9.50 5.24 10.50
C LEU A 151 8.37 4.21 10.51
N PHE A 152 8.36 3.37 11.54
CA PHE A 152 7.33 2.36 11.76
C PHE A 152 5.96 2.98 12.05
N GLU A 153 5.91 4.11 12.72
CA GLU A 153 4.68 4.78 13.13
C GLU A 153 3.84 5.24 11.93
N ARG A 154 4.47 5.46 10.78
CA ARG A 154 3.78 5.74 9.53
C ARG A 154 3.04 4.52 8.98
N PHE A 155 3.52 3.32 9.29
CA PHE A 155 2.89 2.06 8.91
C PHE A 155 1.83 1.62 9.93
N LEU A 156 2.20 1.53 11.21
CA LEU A 156 1.31 1.23 12.32
C LEU A 156 1.52 2.24 13.44
N ASN A 157 0.50 3.08 13.67
CA ASN A 157 0.51 4.06 14.75
C ASN A 157 -0.24 3.46 15.96
N PRO A 158 0.44 3.26 17.12
CA PRO A 158 -0.20 2.70 18.31
C PRO A 158 -1.29 3.60 18.90
N ASP A 159 -1.24 4.90 18.64
CA ASP A 159 -2.21 5.88 19.13
C ASP A 159 -3.46 5.97 18.26
N ARG A 160 -3.44 5.34 17.09
CA ARG A 160 -4.55 5.31 16.16
C ARG A 160 -4.87 3.87 15.78
N ILE A 161 -6.09 3.44 16.10
CA ILE A 161 -6.57 2.12 15.69
C ILE A 161 -6.78 2.13 14.16
N SER A 162 -5.83 1.55 13.46
CA SER A 162 -5.91 1.35 12.01
C SER A 162 -5.47 -0.06 11.67
N LEU A 163 -6.06 -0.62 10.62
CA LEU A 163 -5.66 -1.91 10.11
C LEU A 163 -4.36 -1.77 9.30
N PRO A 164 -3.45 -2.75 9.37
CA PRO A 164 -2.28 -2.75 8.51
C PRO A 164 -2.70 -2.90 7.04
N ASP A 165 -2.01 -2.19 6.17
CA ASP A 165 -2.24 -2.25 4.73
C ASP A 165 -0.89 -2.53 4.06
N ILE A 166 -0.70 -3.78 3.65
CA ILE A 166 0.50 -4.21 2.93
C ILE A 166 0.12 -4.49 1.49
N ASP A 167 0.55 -3.59 0.60
CA ASP A 167 0.46 -3.79 -0.84
C ASP A 167 1.66 -4.60 -1.31
N VAL A 168 1.43 -5.66 -2.06
CA VAL A 168 2.48 -6.51 -2.59
C VAL A 168 2.45 -6.49 -4.11
N ASP A 169 3.59 -6.14 -4.71
CA ASP A 169 3.78 -6.20 -6.16
C ASP A 169 4.28 -7.59 -6.56
N PHE A 170 3.55 -8.24 -7.45
CA PHE A 170 3.98 -9.46 -8.13
C PHE A 170 4.22 -9.18 -9.61
N ASP A 171 5.06 -9.97 -10.26
CA ASP A 171 5.06 -9.91 -11.72
C ASP A 171 3.64 -10.23 -12.24
N ASP A 172 3.22 -9.52 -13.27
CA ASP A 172 1.83 -9.62 -13.74
C ASP A 172 1.52 -10.99 -14.38
N ASP A 173 2.53 -11.71 -14.85
CA ASP A 173 2.38 -13.06 -15.39
C ASP A 173 2.13 -14.09 -14.29
N GLY A 174 2.73 -13.92 -13.12
CA GLY A 174 2.67 -14.88 -12.00
C GLY A 174 1.65 -14.58 -10.92
N ARG A 175 1.03 -13.41 -10.93
CA ARG A 175 0.09 -12.99 -9.89
C ARG A 175 -1.06 -13.98 -9.68
N GLY A 176 -1.64 -14.49 -10.77
CA GLY A 176 -2.73 -15.47 -10.73
C GLY A 176 -2.35 -16.79 -10.06
N GLU A 177 -1.10 -17.22 -10.21
CA GLU A 177 -0.59 -18.44 -9.56
C GLU A 177 -0.46 -18.26 -8.05
N VAL A 178 -0.08 -17.07 -7.59
CA VAL A 178 0.00 -16.76 -6.15
C VAL A 178 -1.40 -16.80 -5.53
N LEU A 179 -2.39 -16.21 -6.18
CA LEU A 179 -3.78 -16.26 -5.73
C LEU A 179 -4.32 -17.69 -5.66
N ARG A 180 -4.00 -18.51 -6.64
CA ARG A 180 -4.35 -19.94 -6.65
C ARG A 180 -3.70 -20.68 -5.49
N TRP A 181 -2.41 -20.46 -5.27
CA TRP A 181 -1.68 -21.08 -4.16
C TRP A 181 -2.27 -20.71 -2.80
N VAL A 182 -2.61 -19.43 -2.60
CA VAL A 182 -3.27 -18.93 -1.39
C VAL A 182 -4.63 -19.62 -1.18
N THR A 183 -5.43 -19.70 -2.22
CA THR A 183 -6.76 -20.33 -2.18
C THR A 183 -6.65 -21.82 -1.82
N GLU A 184 -5.69 -22.53 -2.40
CA GLU A 184 -5.45 -23.94 -2.09
C GLU A 184 -4.95 -24.15 -0.67
N LYS A 185 -4.02 -23.31 -0.21
CA LYS A 185 -3.43 -23.46 1.14
C LYS A 185 -4.38 -23.09 2.26
N TYR A 186 -5.08 -21.97 2.13
CA TYR A 186 -5.93 -21.44 3.20
C TYR A 186 -7.38 -21.93 3.14
N GLY A 187 -7.80 -22.45 2.00
CA GLY A 187 -9.13 -23.01 1.80
C GLY A 187 -10.02 -22.15 0.89
N GLN A 188 -10.72 -22.78 -0.04
CA GLN A 188 -11.60 -22.10 -1.00
C GLN A 188 -12.74 -21.35 -0.29
N GLU A 189 -13.19 -21.85 0.86
CA GLU A 189 -14.25 -21.25 1.67
C GLU A 189 -13.78 -20.06 2.51
N LYS A 190 -12.47 -19.84 2.59
CA LYS A 190 -11.85 -18.79 3.42
C LYS A 190 -11.24 -17.65 2.61
N VAL A 191 -11.14 -17.81 1.30
CA VAL A 191 -10.53 -16.83 0.40
C VAL A 191 -11.58 -16.28 -0.55
N ALA A 192 -11.71 -14.96 -0.61
CA ALA A 192 -12.67 -14.31 -1.49
C ALA A 192 -12.08 -13.05 -2.11
N HIS A 193 -12.50 -12.76 -3.32
CA HIS A 193 -12.26 -11.46 -3.95
C HIS A 193 -13.26 -10.43 -3.42
N ILE A 194 -12.97 -9.15 -3.61
CA ILE A 194 -13.82 -8.06 -3.17
C ILE A 194 -14.65 -7.56 -4.35
N ILE A 195 -15.93 -7.32 -4.12
CA ILE A 195 -16.82 -6.74 -5.12
C ILE A 195 -16.48 -5.27 -5.37
N THR A 196 -16.76 -4.81 -6.58
CA THR A 196 -16.82 -3.39 -6.89
C THR A 196 -18.20 -3.06 -7.46
N TYR A 197 -18.73 -1.90 -7.10
CA TYR A 197 -19.99 -1.38 -7.63
C TYR A 197 -19.71 -0.28 -8.63
N GLY A 198 -20.01 -0.55 -9.90
CA GLY A 198 -19.95 0.45 -10.97
C GLY A 198 -21.14 1.37 -10.88
N THR A 199 -20.92 2.68 -10.69
CA THR A 199 -21.97 3.69 -10.66
C THR A 199 -22.12 4.36 -12.02
N MET A 200 -23.28 4.95 -12.25
CA MET A 200 -23.56 5.72 -13.47
C MET A 200 -22.87 7.08 -13.36
N ALA A 201 -21.68 7.19 -13.94
CA ALA A 201 -20.99 8.47 -14.08
C ALA A 201 -21.70 9.36 -15.11
N THR A 202 -21.40 10.65 -15.10
CA THR A 202 -22.13 11.69 -15.86
C THR A 202 -22.31 11.33 -17.34
N LYS A 203 -21.23 11.04 -18.06
CA LYS A 203 -21.31 10.69 -19.49
C LYS A 203 -22.06 9.37 -19.74
N LEU A 204 -21.86 8.39 -18.86
CA LEU A 204 -22.54 7.10 -18.94
C LEU A 204 -24.04 7.24 -18.69
N ALA A 205 -24.43 8.04 -17.70
CA ALA A 205 -25.85 8.31 -17.41
C ALA A 205 -26.56 8.94 -18.62
N ILE A 206 -25.94 9.90 -19.27
CA ILE A 206 -26.48 10.51 -20.50
C ILE A 206 -26.66 9.45 -21.59
N LYS A 207 -25.62 8.65 -21.85
CA LYS A 207 -25.67 7.63 -22.92
C LYS A 207 -26.68 6.53 -22.64
N ASP A 208 -26.78 6.05 -21.41
CA ASP A 208 -27.73 5.00 -21.05
C ASP A 208 -29.19 5.50 -21.15
N VAL A 209 -29.46 6.71 -20.64
CA VAL A 209 -30.80 7.28 -20.75
C VAL A 209 -31.15 7.59 -22.21
N ALA A 210 -30.22 8.15 -22.98
CA ALA A 210 -30.41 8.42 -24.40
C ALA A 210 -30.79 7.13 -25.18
N ARG A 211 -30.13 6.03 -24.87
CA ARG A 211 -30.45 4.74 -25.51
C ARG A 211 -31.85 4.27 -25.19
N VAL A 212 -32.27 4.37 -23.94
CA VAL A 212 -33.63 4.01 -23.50
C VAL A 212 -34.68 4.92 -24.10
N GLN A 213 -34.39 6.22 -24.19
CA GLN A 213 -35.24 7.20 -24.85
C GLN A 213 -35.28 7.09 -26.38
N LYS A 214 -34.44 6.20 -26.95
CA LYS A 214 -34.27 6.04 -28.40
C LYS A 214 -33.79 7.30 -29.10
N LEU A 215 -33.02 8.13 -28.39
CA LEU A 215 -32.34 9.28 -29.00
C LEU A 215 -31.29 8.75 -29.99
N PRO A 216 -31.14 9.35 -31.20
CA PRO A 216 -30.10 8.92 -32.13
C PRO A 216 -28.71 8.92 -31.51
N LEU A 217 -27.88 7.94 -31.83
CA LEU A 217 -26.54 7.76 -31.27
C LEU A 217 -25.67 9.02 -31.48
N SER A 218 -25.80 9.68 -32.63
CA SER A 218 -25.06 10.91 -32.92
C SER A 218 -25.39 12.03 -31.92
N GLU A 219 -26.67 12.17 -31.53
CA GLU A 219 -27.12 13.15 -30.53
C GLU A 219 -26.65 12.74 -29.13
N SER A 220 -26.72 11.48 -28.80
CA SER A 220 -26.23 10.93 -27.53
C SER A 220 -24.73 11.24 -27.37
N ASP A 221 -23.93 10.96 -28.39
CA ASP A 221 -22.50 11.24 -28.40
C ASP A 221 -22.20 12.74 -28.32
N ARG A 222 -22.99 13.57 -29.01
CA ARG A 222 -22.88 15.02 -28.96
C ARG A 222 -23.09 15.54 -27.54
N LEU A 223 -24.15 15.12 -26.87
CA LEU A 223 -24.45 15.52 -25.50
C LEU A 223 -23.36 15.05 -24.51
N ALA A 224 -22.90 13.81 -24.63
CA ALA A 224 -21.85 13.28 -23.76
C ALA A 224 -20.51 14.01 -23.93
N LYS A 225 -20.16 14.40 -25.15
CA LYS A 225 -18.93 15.17 -25.43
C LYS A 225 -18.96 16.59 -24.89
N LEU A 226 -20.13 17.17 -24.66
CA LEU A 226 -20.28 18.48 -24.04
C LEU A 226 -19.91 18.48 -22.55
N VAL A 227 -19.93 17.33 -21.90
CA VAL A 227 -19.52 17.20 -20.50
C VAL A 227 -17.99 17.30 -20.42
N PRO A 228 -17.44 18.29 -19.68
CA PRO A 228 -15.99 18.42 -19.53
C PRO A 228 -15.42 17.30 -18.68
N ASP A 229 -14.12 17.06 -18.80
CA ASP A 229 -13.43 16.07 -17.97
C ASP A 229 -13.21 16.58 -16.52
N LYS A 230 -13.20 17.91 -16.35
CA LYS A 230 -13.02 18.56 -15.04
C LYS A 230 -13.74 19.91 -15.03
N ILE A 231 -14.32 20.24 -13.89
CA ILE A 231 -14.92 21.56 -13.61
C ILE A 231 -14.06 22.25 -12.55
N PRO A 232 -13.59 23.51 -12.77
CA PRO A 232 -12.82 24.22 -11.77
C PRO A 232 -13.58 24.36 -10.44
N ASP A 233 -12.91 24.01 -9.34
CA ASP A 233 -13.41 24.15 -7.95
C ASP A 233 -14.74 23.47 -7.62
N LYS A 234 -15.19 22.56 -8.49
CA LYS A 234 -16.44 21.82 -8.30
C LYS A 234 -16.30 20.36 -8.67
N LYS A 235 -17.10 19.52 -8.01
CA LYS A 235 -17.21 18.10 -8.36
C LYS A 235 -17.84 17.97 -9.75
N LEU A 236 -17.29 17.07 -10.57
CA LEU A 236 -17.90 16.71 -11.85
C LEU A 236 -19.18 15.89 -11.60
N ASN A 237 -20.32 16.49 -11.89
CA ASN A 237 -21.62 15.84 -11.95
C ASN A 237 -22.49 16.57 -13.00
N LEU A 238 -23.63 16.01 -13.33
CA LEU A 238 -24.46 16.58 -14.40
C LEU A 238 -25.02 17.96 -14.05
N PRO A 239 -25.53 18.23 -12.85
CA PRO A 239 -25.95 19.58 -12.49
C PRO A 239 -24.86 20.64 -12.61
N ASN A 240 -23.66 20.33 -12.15
CA ASN A 240 -22.52 21.26 -12.25
C ASN A 240 -22.04 21.41 -13.70
N ALA A 241 -22.08 20.35 -14.50
CA ALA A 241 -21.74 20.40 -15.92
C ALA A 241 -22.71 21.27 -16.69
N ILE A 242 -24.01 21.15 -16.44
CA ILE A 242 -25.03 21.99 -17.06
C ILE A 242 -24.82 23.46 -16.68
N ALA A 243 -24.56 23.74 -15.41
CA ALA A 243 -24.27 25.10 -14.94
C ALA A 243 -23.03 25.71 -15.58
N TYR A 244 -22.03 24.88 -15.90
CA TYR A 244 -20.74 25.31 -16.44
C TYR A 244 -20.70 25.43 -17.97
N VAL A 245 -21.47 24.60 -18.70
CA VAL A 245 -21.41 24.50 -20.17
C VAL A 245 -22.69 25.10 -20.77
N PRO A 246 -22.60 26.23 -21.48
CA PRO A 246 -23.79 26.87 -22.07
C PRO A 246 -24.58 25.99 -23.03
N GLU A 247 -23.92 25.15 -23.81
CA GLU A 247 -24.55 24.22 -24.76
C GLU A 247 -25.40 23.15 -24.05
N LEU A 248 -25.00 22.74 -22.84
CA LEU A 248 -25.79 21.84 -22.01
C LEU A 248 -27.03 22.52 -21.44
N GLN A 249 -26.96 23.82 -21.15
CA GLN A 249 -28.13 24.62 -20.74
C GLN A 249 -29.14 24.71 -21.87
N VAL A 250 -28.69 24.90 -23.10
CA VAL A 250 -29.56 24.91 -24.30
C VAL A 250 -30.21 23.53 -24.47
N ALA A 251 -29.47 22.44 -24.30
CA ALA A 251 -29.98 21.07 -24.39
C ALA A 251 -31.02 20.77 -23.30
N GLU A 252 -30.82 21.25 -22.07
CA GLU A 252 -31.76 21.09 -20.96
C GLU A 252 -33.12 21.80 -21.25
N ALA A 253 -33.08 22.91 -21.94
CA ALA A 253 -34.25 23.68 -22.33
C ALA A 253 -34.73 23.36 -23.76
N SER A 254 -34.21 22.29 -24.37
CA SER A 254 -34.54 21.92 -25.75
C SER A 254 -36.06 21.74 -25.97
N PRO A 255 -36.60 22.21 -27.09
CA PRO A 255 -37.99 21.92 -27.47
C PRO A 255 -38.20 20.45 -27.86
N ASP A 256 -37.12 19.72 -28.20
CA ASP A 256 -37.17 18.28 -28.45
C ASP A 256 -37.31 17.52 -27.11
N PRO A 257 -38.44 16.84 -26.87
CA PRO A 257 -38.68 16.11 -25.64
C PRO A 257 -37.63 15.01 -25.39
N LEU A 258 -37.08 14.38 -26.44
CA LEU A 258 -36.08 13.32 -26.29
C LEU A 258 -34.79 13.86 -25.71
N VAL A 259 -34.31 15.02 -26.16
CA VAL A 259 -33.11 15.67 -25.64
C VAL A 259 -33.31 16.16 -24.21
N ARG A 260 -34.39 16.89 -23.99
CA ARG A 260 -34.76 17.45 -22.69
C ARG A 260 -34.91 16.37 -21.63
N ASP A 261 -35.66 15.31 -21.93
CA ASP A 261 -35.91 14.21 -20.99
C ASP A 261 -34.69 13.35 -20.77
N THR A 262 -33.80 13.21 -21.75
CA THR A 262 -32.51 12.52 -21.59
C THR A 262 -31.72 13.18 -20.47
N LEU A 263 -31.55 14.49 -20.47
CA LEU A 263 -30.82 15.19 -19.41
C LEU A 263 -31.57 15.15 -18.07
N LYS A 264 -32.86 15.25 -18.08
CA LYS A 264 -33.71 15.17 -16.88
C LYS A 264 -33.51 13.84 -16.15
N TYR A 265 -33.68 12.74 -16.87
CA TYR A 265 -33.57 11.41 -16.27
C TYR A 265 -32.13 11.03 -15.98
N ALA A 266 -31.14 11.50 -16.76
CA ALA A 266 -29.74 11.31 -16.47
C ALA A 266 -29.34 11.95 -15.13
N LYS A 267 -29.86 13.15 -14.80
CA LYS A 267 -29.65 13.77 -13.48
C LYS A 267 -30.19 12.91 -12.34
N MET A 268 -31.32 12.26 -12.54
CA MET A 268 -31.97 11.43 -11.52
C MET A 268 -31.21 10.13 -11.31
N LEU A 269 -30.59 9.58 -12.35
CA LEU A 269 -29.94 8.28 -12.32
C LEU A 269 -28.45 8.35 -12.07
N GLU A 270 -27.82 9.50 -12.29
CA GLU A 270 -26.37 9.68 -12.02
C GLU A 270 -26.01 9.28 -10.58
N GLY A 271 -24.93 8.54 -10.43
CA GLY A 271 -24.45 8.07 -9.13
C GLY A 271 -25.09 6.79 -8.62
N ASN A 272 -26.19 6.33 -9.21
CA ASN A 272 -26.77 5.04 -8.84
C ASN A 272 -25.90 3.87 -9.32
N VAL A 273 -25.97 2.76 -8.61
CA VAL A 273 -25.28 1.53 -9.00
C VAL A 273 -25.88 0.99 -10.28
N ARG A 274 -25.03 0.73 -11.26
CA ARG A 274 -25.39 0.15 -12.55
C ARG A 274 -25.08 -1.32 -12.67
N GLY A 275 -23.98 -1.73 -12.09
CA GLY A 275 -23.52 -3.13 -12.16
C GLY A 275 -22.46 -3.42 -11.15
N THR A 276 -22.02 -4.66 -11.13
CA THR A 276 -20.97 -5.15 -10.24
C THR A 276 -19.76 -5.61 -11.04
N GLY A 277 -18.61 -5.55 -10.40
CA GLY A 277 -17.35 -6.09 -10.89
C GLY A 277 -16.57 -6.73 -9.77
N VAL A 278 -15.37 -7.18 -10.08
CA VAL A 278 -14.44 -7.73 -9.10
C VAL A 278 -13.29 -6.74 -8.93
N HIS A 279 -12.91 -6.47 -7.70
CA HIS A 279 -11.76 -5.61 -7.40
C HIS A 279 -10.49 -6.18 -8.03
N ALA A 280 -9.70 -5.33 -8.68
CA ALA A 280 -8.54 -5.78 -9.45
C ALA A 280 -7.45 -6.45 -8.58
N CYS A 281 -7.32 -6.04 -7.32
CA CYS A 281 -6.18 -6.40 -6.47
C CYS A 281 -6.59 -6.98 -5.12
N GLY A 282 -7.69 -6.48 -4.53
CA GLY A 282 -8.10 -6.80 -3.17
C GLY A 282 -8.62 -8.23 -3.01
N THR A 283 -8.06 -8.92 -2.03
CA THR A 283 -8.43 -10.29 -1.66
C THR A 283 -8.56 -10.38 -0.16
N ILE A 284 -9.54 -11.15 0.31
CA ILE A 284 -9.72 -11.43 1.74
C ILE A 284 -9.26 -12.86 2.00
N ILE A 285 -8.46 -13.04 3.05
CA ILE A 285 -8.12 -14.35 3.60
C ILE A 285 -8.69 -14.39 5.02
N CYS A 286 -9.73 -15.19 5.21
CA CYS A 286 -10.45 -15.29 6.47
C CYS A 286 -9.94 -16.48 7.30
N ARG A 287 -10.00 -16.36 8.63
CA ARG A 287 -9.68 -17.47 9.52
C ARG A 287 -10.71 -18.58 9.45
N ASP A 288 -11.98 -18.18 9.37
CA ASP A 288 -13.14 -19.07 9.36
C ASP A 288 -13.76 -19.11 7.95
N ASP A 289 -14.87 -19.81 7.78
CA ASP A 289 -15.66 -19.71 6.57
C ASP A 289 -16.06 -18.24 6.34
N ILE A 290 -15.80 -17.72 5.15
CA ILE A 290 -16.04 -16.30 4.86
C ILE A 290 -17.52 -15.91 5.01
N THR A 291 -18.42 -16.87 4.83
CA THR A 291 -19.87 -16.63 4.97
C THR A 291 -20.31 -16.39 6.40
N ASP A 292 -19.49 -16.73 7.39
CA ASP A 292 -19.73 -16.37 8.79
C ASP A 292 -19.56 -14.87 9.05
N TRP A 293 -18.88 -14.16 8.15
CA TRP A 293 -18.52 -12.76 8.30
C TRP A 293 -19.23 -11.83 7.33
N VAL A 294 -19.37 -12.23 6.07
CA VAL A 294 -19.95 -11.40 5.01
C VAL A 294 -20.76 -12.28 4.04
N PRO A 295 -21.83 -11.74 3.44
CA PRO A 295 -22.48 -12.41 2.33
C PRO A 295 -21.55 -12.44 1.12
N VAL A 296 -21.62 -13.53 0.36
CA VAL A 296 -20.80 -13.76 -0.82
C VAL A 296 -21.65 -14.10 -2.03
N SER A 297 -21.10 -13.91 -3.22
CA SER A 297 -21.59 -14.46 -4.47
C SER A 297 -20.44 -15.10 -5.24
N THR A 298 -20.72 -15.58 -6.43
CA THR A 298 -19.70 -16.11 -7.32
C THR A 298 -19.55 -15.23 -8.56
N ALA A 299 -18.33 -15.19 -9.08
CA ALA A 299 -18.02 -14.58 -10.36
C ALA A 299 -17.07 -15.49 -11.12
N ASP A 300 -17.05 -15.38 -12.44
CA ASP A 300 -16.13 -16.14 -13.26
C ASP A 300 -14.76 -15.48 -13.30
N ASP A 301 -13.71 -16.26 -13.07
CA ASP A 301 -12.34 -15.82 -13.33
C ASP A 301 -12.16 -15.71 -14.85
N LYS A 302 -11.78 -14.53 -15.31
CA LYS A 302 -11.60 -14.26 -16.76
C LYS A 302 -10.45 -15.05 -17.38
N GLU A 303 -9.46 -15.46 -16.59
CA GLU A 303 -8.30 -16.19 -17.07
C GLU A 303 -8.58 -17.70 -17.16
N THR A 304 -9.23 -18.27 -16.13
CA THR A 304 -9.44 -19.72 -16.00
C THR A 304 -10.86 -20.17 -16.33
N GLY A 305 -11.83 -19.27 -16.31
CA GLY A 305 -13.26 -19.58 -16.43
C GLY A 305 -13.86 -20.27 -15.20
N GLU A 306 -13.08 -20.46 -14.14
CA GLU A 306 -13.53 -21.07 -12.89
C GLU A 306 -14.33 -20.08 -12.05
N LYS A 307 -15.25 -20.62 -11.23
CA LYS A 307 -16.00 -19.82 -10.27
C LYS A 307 -15.12 -19.45 -9.07
N MET A 308 -15.16 -18.18 -8.68
CA MET A 308 -14.50 -17.66 -7.47
C MET A 308 -15.50 -16.99 -6.56
N LEU A 309 -15.23 -17.00 -5.25
CA LEU A 309 -16.04 -16.27 -4.27
C LEU A 309 -15.73 -14.79 -4.34
N VAL A 310 -16.78 -13.99 -4.23
CA VAL A 310 -16.71 -12.51 -4.21
C VAL A 310 -17.57 -12.01 -3.07
N THR A 311 -17.02 -11.15 -2.22
CA THR A 311 -17.78 -10.53 -1.14
C THR A 311 -18.87 -9.61 -1.69
N GLN A 312 -19.99 -9.47 -0.96
CA GLN A 312 -21.05 -8.53 -1.35
C GLN A 312 -20.87 -7.13 -0.75
N TYR A 313 -19.90 -6.96 0.13
CA TYR A 313 -19.46 -5.66 0.63
C TYR A 313 -18.20 -5.23 -0.12
N GLU A 314 -18.16 -3.96 -0.52
CA GLU A 314 -17.01 -3.39 -1.23
C GLU A 314 -15.85 -3.05 -0.29
N GLY A 315 -14.67 -2.75 -0.86
CA GLY A 315 -13.45 -2.50 -0.12
C GLY A 315 -13.52 -1.38 0.91
N SER A 316 -14.35 -0.36 0.67
CA SER A 316 -14.53 0.77 1.59
C SER A 316 -15.21 0.40 2.91
N VAL A 317 -16.01 -0.67 2.92
CA VAL A 317 -16.78 -1.10 4.09
C VAL A 317 -16.37 -2.47 4.63
N ILE A 318 -15.53 -3.19 3.90
CA ILE A 318 -15.14 -4.56 4.29
C ILE A 318 -14.40 -4.59 5.64
N GLU A 319 -13.63 -3.56 5.94
CA GLU A 319 -12.88 -3.46 7.18
C GLU A 319 -13.78 -3.31 8.41
N ASP A 320 -14.95 -2.70 8.25
CA ASP A 320 -15.95 -2.57 9.31
C ASP A 320 -16.50 -3.92 9.78
N THR A 321 -16.35 -4.96 8.97
CA THR A 321 -16.74 -6.33 9.31
C THR A 321 -15.69 -7.07 10.14
N GLY A 322 -14.51 -6.49 10.34
CA GLY A 322 -13.38 -7.13 11.01
C GLY A 322 -12.44 -7.91 10.07
N LEU A 323 -12.73 -7.94 8.79
CA LEU A 323 -11.87 -8.58 7.79
C LEU A 323 -10.79 -7.61 7.29
N ILE A 324 -9.63 -8.15 6.94
CA ILE A 324 -8.49 -7.37 6.44
C ILE A 324 -8.32 -7.65 4.94
N LYS A 325 -8.27 -6.57 4.17
CA LYS A 325 -8.00 -6.61 2.74
C LYS A 325 -6.50 -6.77 2.50
N MET A 326 -6.13 -7.69 1.63
CA MET A 326 -4.77 -7.85 1.13
C MET A 326 -4.74 -7.51 -0.36
N ASP A 327 -3.84 -6.62 -0.76
CA ASP A 327 -3.73 -6.17 -2.15
C ASP A 327 -2.61 -6.91 -2.88
N PHE A 328 -2.99 -7.73 -3.87
CA PHE A 328 -2.10 -8.44 -4.78
C PHE A 328 -2.01 -7.65 -6.08
N LEU A 329 -0.97 -6.85 -6.22
CA LEU A 329 -0.78 -5.98 -7.38
C LEU A 329 0.04 -6.67 -8.46
N GLY A 330 -0.38 -6.57 -9.71
CA GLY A 330 0.40 -7.01 -10.85
C GLY A 330 1.23 -5.85 -11.41
N LEU A 331 2.54 -6.01 -11.47
CA LEU A 331 3.47 -4.98 -11.96
C LEU A 331 4.27 -5.51 -13.15
N LYS A 332 4.01 -4.97 -14.34
CA LYS A 332 4.70 -5.35 -15.58
C LYS A 332 6.21 -5.15 -15.51
N THR A 333 6.66 -4.14 -14.79
CA THR A 333 8.10 -3.87 -14.63
C THR A 333 8.82 -5.07 -14.03
N LEU A 334 8.20 -5.79 -13.09
CA LEU A 334 8.79 -7.00 -12.52
C LEU A 334 8.93 -8.12 -13.56
N SER A 335 7.94 -8.29 -14.43
CA SER A 335 8.02 -9.24 -15.55
C SER A 335 9.13 -8.88 -16.55
N ILE A 336 9.28 -7.59 -16.84
CA ILE A 336 10.34 -7.08 -17.73
C ILE A 336 11.73 -7.34 -17.12
N ILE A 337 11.91 -7.06 -15.82
CA ILE A 337 13.18 -7.32 -15.12
C ILE A 337 13.49 -8.81 -15.11
N LYS A 338 12.50 -9.64 -14.82
CA LYS A 338 12.65 -11.10 -14.81
C LYS A 338 13.10 -11.62 -16.16
N GLU A 339 12.48 -11.16 -17.24
CA GLU A 339 12.87 -11.54 -18.61
C GLU A 339 14.25 -11.00 -18.96
N ALA A 340 14.60 -9.78 -18.57
CA ALA A 340 15.93 -9.23 -18.77
C ALA A 340 17.02 -10.05 -18.09
N VAL A 341 16.80 -10.48 -16.85
CA VAL A 341 17.72 -11.36 -16.10
C VAL A 341 17.88 -12.69 -16.83
N GLU A 342 16.79 -13.28 -17.31
CA GLU A 342 16.83 -14.53 -18.06
C GLU A 342 17.57 -14.38 -19.41
N ASN A 343 17.36 -13.28 -20.12
CA ASN A 343 18.08 -12.99 -21.35
C ASN A 343 19.59 -12.85 -21.12
N VAL A 344 20.00 -12.23 -20.02
CA VAL A 344 21.44 -12.14 -19.66
C VAL A 344 21.99 -13.54 -19.38
N ARG A 345 21.25 -14.39 -18.67
CA ARG A 345 21.68 -15.76 -18.40
C ARG A 345 21.85 -16.55 -19.71
N LEU A 346 20.88 -16.45 -20.62
CA LEU A 346 20.92 -17.19 -21.90
C LEU A 346 22.05 -16.73 -22.81
N HIS A 347 22.33 -15.43 -22.88
CA HIS A 347 23.25 -14.86 -23.85
C HIS A 347 24.66 -14.63 -23.30
N ARG A 348 24.82 -14.52 -21.98
CA ARG A 348 26.10 -14.22 -21.32
C ARG A 348 26.52 -15.28 -20.32
N GLY A 349 25.66 -16.25 -20.00
CA GLY A 349 25.94 -17.26 -18.98
C GLY A 349 26.05 -16.70 -17.55
N VAL A 350 25.61 -15.46 -17.32
CA VAL A 350 25.67 -14.80 -16.02
C VAL A 350 24.33 -14.86 -15.34
N LYS A 351 24.30 -15.38 -14.11
CA LYS A 351 23.09 -15.40 -13.27
C LYS A 351 23.11 -14.15 -12.38
N LEU A 352 22.34 -13.13 -12.78
CA LEU A 352 22.21 -11.90 -12.02
C LEU A 352 21.28 -12.08 -10.82
N ASP A 353 21.71 -11.59 -9.67
CA ASP A 353 20.85 -11.37 -8.51
C ASP A 353 20.57 -9.86 -8.40
N ILE A 354 19.37 -9.45 -8.76
CA ILE A 354 19.00 -8.02 -8.80
C ILE A 354 19.04 -7.36 -7.41
N ASP A 355 18.89 -8.13 -6.33
CA ASP A 355 18.97 -7.61 -4.97
C ASP A 355 20.40 -7.24 -4.56
N LYS A 356 21.40 -7.73 -5.30
CA LYS A 356 22.83 -7.50 -5.06
C LYS A 356 23.47 -6.55 -6.05
N ILE A 357 22.73 -5.98 -6.99
CA ILE A 357 23.25 -5.00 -7.93
C ILE A 357 23.67 -3.74 -7.19
N SER A 358 24.85 -3.22 -7.52
CA SER A 358 25.35 -1.98 -6.94
C SER A 358 24.49 -0.78 -7.37
N ILE A 359 24.13 0.06 -6.41
CA ILE A 359 23.46 1.35 -6.65
C ILE A 359 24.45 2.49 -6.91
N LYS A 360 25.74 2.18 -7.12
CA LYS A 360 26.82 3.17 -7.33
C LYS A 360 27.47 3.07 -8.71
N ASP A 361 26.85 2.37 -9.66
CA ASP A 361 27.41 2.18 -10.99
C ASP A 361 27.44 3.51 -11.78
N PRO A 362 28.62 4.03 -12.17
CA PRO A 362 28.74 5.31 -12.85
C PRO A 362 28.03 5.36 -14.21
N ALA A 363 28.05 4.26 -14.96
CA ALA A 363 27.42 4.20 -16.27
C ALA A 363 25.89 4.35 -16.16
N THR A 364 25.30 3.81 -15.11
CA THR A 364 23.86 3.95 -14.81
C THR A 364 23.53 5.41 -14.49
N TYR A 365 24.32 6.07 -13.63
CA TYR A 365 24.10 7.49 -13.33
C TYR A 365 24.27 8.38 -14.58
N LYS A 366 25.20 8.06 -15.45
CA LYS A 366 25.35 8.77 -16.73
C LYS A 366 24.08 8.65 -17.58
N LEU A 367 23.45 7.47 -17.62
CA LEU A 367 22.20 7.26 -18.33
C LEU A 367 21.09 8.18 -17.79
N TYR A 368 20.96 8.29 -16.46
CA TYR A 368 20.01 9.21 -15.82
C TYR A 368 20.36 10.68 -16.08
N CYS A 369 21.64 11.06 -16.01
CA CYS A 369 22.10 12.41 -16.33
C CYS A 369 21.78 12.82 -17.78
N ASP A 370 21.87 11.89 -18.71
CA ASP A 370 21.55 12.12 -20.13
C ASP A 370 20.03 12.14 -20.37
N GLY A 371 19.23 11.78 -19.40
CA GLY A 371 17.78 11.68 -19.52
C GLY A 371 17.30 10.56 -20.45
N ARG A 372 18.12 9.56 -20.70
CA ARG A 372 17.80 8.40 -21.57
C ARG A 372 17.09 7.31 -20.76
N THR A 373 15.96 7.65 -20.19
CA THR A 373 15.29 6.85 -19.17
C THR A 373 13.98 6.24 -19.64
N ILE A 374 13.74 6.17 -20.93
CA ILE A 374 12.63 5.41 -21.50
C ILE A 374 12.83 3.92 -21.17
N GLY A 375 11.80 3.27 -20.62
CA GLY A 375 11.88 1.90 -20.14
C GLY A 375 12.34 1.77 -18.69
N THR A 376 12.76 2.86 -18.03
CA THR A 376 13.07 2.86 -16.61
C THR A 376 11.85 3.30 -15.80
N PHE A 377 11.41 2.44 -14.89
CA PHE A 377 10.19 2.64 -14.14
C PHE A 377 10.15 4.00 -13.42
N GLN A 378 9.05 4.75 -13.62
CA GLN A 378 8.79 6.07 -13.02
C GLN A 378 9.71 7.22 -13.47
N PHE A 379 10.64 6.99 -14.40
CA PHE A 379 11.54 8.02 -14.91
C PHE A 379 11.40 8.28 -16.41
N GLU A 380 10.32 7.78 -17.02
CA GLU A 380 10.17 7.72 -18.47
C GLU A 380 9.57 8.97 -19.10
N SER A 381 8.80 9.77 -18.35
CA SER A 381 8.10 10.92 -18.92
C SER A 381 9.06 11.99 -19.42
N ALA A 382 8.65 12.73 -20.45
CA ALA A 382 9.45 13.82 -21.02
C ALA A 382 9.81 14.89 -19.98
N GLY A 383 8.88 15.20 -19.06
CA GLY A 383 9.13 16.14 -17.97
C GLY A 383 10.17 15.64 -16.98
N MET A 384 10.09 14.35 -16.60
CA MET A 384 11.10 13.74 -15.74
C MET A 384 12.46 13.69 -16.41
N GLN A 385 12.53 13.32 -17.68
CA GLN A 385 13.79 13.32 -18.44
C GLN A 385 14.44 14.71 -18.46
N LYS A 386 13.63 15.76 -18.64
CA LYS A 386 14.11 17.15 -18.60
C LYS A 386 14.73 17.49 -17.25
N TYR A 387 14.03 17.19 -16.15
CA TYR A 387 14.55 17.47 -14.81
C TYR A 387 15.78 16.64 -14.47
N LEU A 388 15.88 15.41 -14.94
CA LEU A 388 17.07 14.56 -14.74
C LEU A 388 18.30 15.18 -15.44
N ARG A 389 18.13 15.70 -16.64
CA ARG A 389 19.22 16.42 -17.35
C ARG A 389 19.68 17.67 -16.60
N GLU A 390 18.76 18.38 -15.98
CA GLU A 390 19.08 19.56 -15.18
C GLU A 390 19.71 19.19 -13.83
N LEU A 391 19.20 18.15 -13.17
CA LEU A 391 19.67 17.68 -11.86
C LEU A 391 21.08 17.09 -11.94
N GLN A 392 21.40 16.35 -13.01
CA GLN A 392 22.64 15.59 -13.10
C GLN A 392 22.86 14.72 -11.86
N PRO A 393 21.98 13.72 -11.61
CA PRO A 393 22.03 12.92 -10.39
C PRO A 393 23.37 12.22 -10.23
N SER A 394 23.92 12.27 -9.03
CA SER A 394 25.20 11.68 -8.67
C SER A 394 25.11 10.66 -7.54
N THR A 395 23.98 10.62 -6.85
CA THR A 395 23.70 9.71 -5.74
C THR A 395 22.35 9.05 -5.91
N PHE A 396 22.16 7.91 -5.24
CA PHE A 396 20.85 7.23 -5.21
C PHE A 396 19.79 8.10 -4.51
N GLU A 397 20.20 8.85 -3.49
CA GLU A 397 19.36 9.80 -2.77
C GLU A 397 18.80 10.89 -3.68
N ASP A 398 19.57 11.36 -4.66
CA ASP A 398 19.10 12.33 -5.67
C ASP A 398 17.94 11.78 -6.50
N LEU A 399 18.01 10.51 -6.88
CA LEU A 399 16.96 9.83 -7.64
C LEU A 399 15.70 9.63 -6.81
N ILE A 400 15.86 9.25 -5.53
CA ILE A 400 14.74 9.11 -4.60
C ILE A 400 14.03 10.45 -4.43
N ALA A 401 14.78 11.52 -4.18
CA ALA A 401 14.24 12.87 -4.01
C ALA A 401 13.52 13.38 -5.24
N MET A 402 14.11 13.18 -6.43
CA MET A 402 13.48 13.59 -7.69
C MET A 402 12.15 12.86 -7.92
N ASN A 403 12.10 11.57 -7.63
CA ASN A 403 10.87 10.80 -7.75
C ASN A 403 9.79 11.29 -6.77
N ALA A 404 10.19 11.71 -5.57
CA ALA A 404 9.28 12.28 -4.58
C ALA A 404 8.78 13.68 -4.96
N LEU A 405 9.66 14.52 -5.52
CA LEU A 405 9.34 15.91 -5.90
C LEU A 405 8.53 16.02 -7.19
N TYR A 406 8.67 15.06 -8.11
CA TYR A 406 7.99 15.11 -9.41
C TYR A 406 6.52 14.71 -9.26
N ARG A 407 5.74 15.58 -8.61
CA ARG A 407 4.28 15.46 -8.39
C ARG A 407 3.66 16.85 -8.40
N PRO A 408 2.38 16.99 -8.75
CA PRO A 408 1.68 18.27 -8.61
C PRO A 408 1.81 18.82 -7.18
N GLY A 409 2.23 20.07 -7.07
CA GLY A 409 2.55 20.72 -5.79
C GLY A 409 4.05 20.75 -5.51
N PRO A 410 4.70 19.63 -5.12
CA PRO A 410 6.14 19.62 -4.83
C PRO A 410 7.04 19.94 -6.01
N MET A 411 6.57 19.82 -7.25
CA MET A 411 7.33 20.13 -8.46
C MET A 411 7.89 21.56 -8.45
N ASP A 412 7.24 22.50 -7.79
CA ASP A 412 7.67 23.89 -7.72
C ASP A 412 9.00 24.05 -6.96
N TYR A 413 9.37 23.08 -6.14
CA TYR A 413 10.63 23.07 -5.39
C TYR A 413 11.80 22.41 -6.14
N ILE A 414 11.56 21.79 -7.28
CA ILE A 414 12.62 21.12 -8.05
C ILE A 414 13.72 22.09 -8.49
N PRO A 415 13.43 23.30 -8.99
CA PRO A 415 14.48 24.26 -9.34
C PRO A 415 15.38 24.61 -8.15
N ASP A 416 14.81 24.87 -6.99
CA ASP A 416 15.58 25.16 -5.77
C ASP A 416 16.42 23.97 -5.31
N PHE A 417 15.89 22.76 -5.39
CA PHE A 417 16.62 21.54 -5.08
C PHE A 417 17.86 21.38 -5.97
N ILE A 418 17.70 21.57 -7.27
CA ILE A 418 18.80 21.50 -8.26
C ILE A 418 19.83 22.60 -7.99
N ASP A 419 19.40 23.84 -7.80
CA ASP A 419 20.29 24.97 -7.59
C ASP A 419 21.09 24.84 -6.29
N ARG A 420 20.46 24.35 -5.22
CA ARG A 420 21.15 24.09 -3.94
C ARG A 420 22.15 22.95 -4.05
N LYS A 421 21.82 21.89 -4.76
CA LYS A 421 22.75 20.78 -5.01
C LYS A 421 24.04 21.27 -5.67
N TRP A 422 23.92 22.12 -6.68
CA TRP A 422 25.06 22.57 -7.50
C TRP A 422 25.67 23.91 -7.07
N GLY A 423 25.28 24.43 -5.90
CA GLY A 423 25.84 25.63 -5.32
C GLY A 423 25.42 26.94 -5.99
N ARG A 424 24.38 26.93 -6.83
CA ARG A 424 23.81 28.16 -7.42
C ARG A 424 22.98 28.95 -6.45
N LYS A 425 22.42 28.30 -5.44
CA LYS A 425 21.78 28.88 -4.28
C LYS A 425 22.39 28.33 -3.01
N PRO A 426 22.49 29.12 -1.93
CA PRO A 426 22.98 28.61 -0.65
C PRO A 426 21.99 27.58 -0.07
N ILE A 427 22.53 26.56 0.61
CA ILE A 427 21.73 25.64 1.40
C ILE A 427 21.45 26.33 2.73
N GLU A 428 20.18 26.60 2.99
CA GLU A 428 19.73 27.30 4.19
C GLU A 428 18.80 26.41 5.01
N TYR A 429 18.91 26.52 6.34
CA TYR A 429 18.02 25.87 7.29
C TYR A 429 17.37 26.96 8.13
N ASP A 430 16.05 26.93 8.25
CA ASP A 430 15.31 27.92 9.05
C ASP A 430 15.79 27.93 10.52
N ILE A 431 16.12 26.75 11.03
CA ILE A 431 16.74 26.56 12.33
C ILE A 431 17.96 25.64 12.12
N PRO A 432 19.17 26.03 12.61
CA PRO A 432 20.41 25.26 12.30
C PRO A 432 20.34 23.77 12.61
N ILE A 433 19.62 23.37 13.67
CA ILE A 433 19.49 21.95 14.06
C ILE A 433 18.73 21.11 13.03
N MET A 434 17.94 21.73 12.13
CA MET A 434 17.21 21.05 11.08
C MET A 434 18.15 20.37 10.07
N GLU A 435 19.41 20.78 10.00
CA GLU A 435 20.43 20.13 9.16
C GLU A 435 20.51 18.63 9.42
N LYS A 436 20.30 18.20 10.65
CA LYS A 436 20.35 16.78 11.02
C LYS A 436 19.48 15.89 10.14
N TYR A 437 18.30 16.37 9.74
CA TYR A 437 17.33 15.60 8.95
C TYR A 437 17.16 16.11 7.51
N LEU A 438 17.59 17.34 7.21
CA LEU A 438 17.42 17.94 5.88
C LEU A 438 18.69 17.99 5.05
N LYS A 439 19.83 17.52 5.55
CA LYS A 439 21.12 17.59 4.87
C LYS A 439 21.08 16.89 3.51
N ASP A 440 20.53 15.68 3.43
CA ASP A 440 20.50 14.87 2.21
C ASP A 440 19.56 15.41 1.14
N THR A 441 18.68 16.33 1.50
CA THR A 441 17.74 17.01 0.60
C THR A 441 18.03 18.53 0.48
N TYR A 442 19.27 18.92 0.79
CA TYR A 442 19.76 20.29 0.63
C TYR A 442 18.91 21.35 1.34
N GLY A 443 18.40 21.00 2.52
CA GLY A 443 17.58 21.91 3.33
C GLY A 443 16.11 22.00 2.94
N ILE A 444 15.68 21.23 1.97
CA ILE A 444 14.28 21.18 1.52
C ILE A 444 13.57 20.00 2.16
N THR A 445 12.40 20.25 2.73
CA THR A 445 11.55 19.18 3.27
C THR A 445 10.87 18.46 2.10
N VAL A 446 11.23 17.20 1.88
CA VAL A 446 10.76 16.37 0.76
C VAL A 446 9.88 15.22 1.25
N TYR A 447 10.26 14.56 2.34
CA TYR A 447 9.65 13.32 2.83
C TYR A 447 8.79 13.55 4.07
N GLN A 448 7.74 12.74 4.22
CA GLN A 448 6.91 12.74 5.42
C GLN A 448 7.74 12.42 6.67
N GLU A 449 8.68 11.49 6.57
CA GLU A 449 9.59 11.12 7.66
C GLU A 449 10.40 12.32 8.16
N GLN A 450 10.81 13.21 7.27
CA GLN A 450 11.50 14.45 7.66
C GLN A 450 10.61 15.35 8.50
N VAL A 451 9.35 15.54 8.11
CA VAL A 451 8.37 16.32 8.89
C VAL A 451 8.16 15.70 10.26
N MET A 452 7.97 14.38 10.30
CA MET A 452 7.75 13.64 11.55
C MET A 452 8.95 13.76 12.49
N LEU A 453 10.16 13.55 11.99
CA LEU A 453 11.39 13.65 12.78
C LEU A 453 11.65 15.08 13.24
N LEU A 454 11.38 16.08 12.41
CA LEU A 454 11.52 17.49 12.80
C LEU A 454 10.51 17.86 13.88
N SER A 455 9.29 17.39 13.83
CA SER A 455 8.29 17.65 14.88
C SER A 455 8.72 17.09 16.24
N ARG A 456 9.37 15.92 16.25
CA ARG A 456 9.96 15.36 17.48
C ARG A 456 11.13 16.19 17.97
N LEU A 457 12.03 16.57 17.06
CA LEU A 457 13.25 17.31 17.40
C LEU A 457 12.96 18.73 17.90
N LEU A 458 12.03 19.44 17.25
CA LEU A 458 11.76 20.85 17.51
C LEU A 458 10.66 21.10 18.55
N ALA A 459 9.70 20.17 18.65
CA ALA A 459 8.50 20.36 19.47
C ALA A 459 8.22 19.21 20.44
N ASP A 460 9.16 18.30 20.62
CA ASP A 460 9.05 17.14 21.51
C ASP A 460 7.80 16.27 21.29
N PHE A 461 7.33 16.19 20.05
CA PHE A 461 6.21 15.33 19.70
C PHE A 461 6.56 13.87 19.97
N THR A 462 5.58 13.12 20.47
CA THR A 462 5.69 11.67 20.56
C THR A 462 5.63 11.04 19.15
N ARG A 463 5.94 9.76 19.07
CA ARG A 463 5.88 9.03 17.79
C ARG A 463 4.49 9.07 17.17
N GLY A 464 3.45 8.83 17.98
CA GLY A 464 2.07 8.88 17.52
C GLY A 464 1.61 10.27 17.10
N GLU A 465 1.97 11.30 17.86
CA GLU A 465 1.66 12.70 17.55
C GLU A 465 2.32 13.14 16.24
N SER A 466 3.56 12.72 15.98
CA SER A 466 4.28 13.07 14.75
C SER A 466 3.62 12.49 13.49
N ASP A 467 3.00 11.34 13.59
CA ASP A 467 2.24 10.74 12.47
C ASP A 467 0.89 11.43 12.24
N ALA A 468 0.30 11.96 13.31
CA ALA A 468 -0.98 12.66 13.23
C ALA A 468 -0.88 14.06 12.60
N LEU A 469 0.32 14.68 12.60
CA LEU A 469 0.60 15.99 12.02
C LEU A 469 0.47 15.98 10.49
#